data_1129ca02cf5db603479f690d57118b90
#
_entry.id   1129ca02cf5db603479f690d57118b90
#
_cell.length_a   1.000
_cell.length_b   1.000
_cell.length_c   1.000
_cell.angle_alpha   90.00
_cell.angle_beta   90.00
_cell.angle_gamma   90.00
#
_symmetry.space_group_name_H-M   'P 1'
#
loop_
_entity.id
_entity.type
_entity.pdbx_description
1 polymer ?
#
loop_
_entity_poly.entity_id
_entity_poly.type
_entity_poly.pdbx_seq_one_letter_code
_entity_poly.pdbx_strand_id
1 'polypeptide(L)'
;MAGLFNILKVTVSEDKICAHVLVNPGMPLMTSEDIEATARVYYLVPAIAKHLCLGDSGREFQDCMGQTELCHLLEHVTVELMNETGLAGSISCGRTRVSEHDERVFEVELSCPDDALAIGALSSATFMMDWAYLHADQPAPDVEGTVAGLRNLVLGMRAEAEGKDPHEAVAAANGE
;
A
#
# COMPACT_ATOMS: atom_id res chain seq x y z
N MET A 1 -12.05 -11.26 14.08
CA MET A 1 -10.84 -10.82 14.82
C MET A 1 -10.49 -9.43 14.35
N ALA A 2 -9.90 -8.58 15.19
CA ALA A 2 -9.43 -7.27 14.74
C ALA A 2 -8.23 -7.49 13.80
N GLY A 3 -8.16 -6.78 12.67
CA GLY A 3 -7.01 -6.77 11.78
C GLY A 3 -5.83 -6.01 12.39
N LEU A 4 -4.71 -5.96 11.69
CA LEU A 4 -3.53 -5.18 12.09
C LEU A 4 -3.84 -3.69 12.10
N PHE A 5 -4.54 -3.23 11.07
CA PHE A 5 -4.91 -1.84 10.85
C PHE A 5 -6.43 -1.62 10.81
N ASN A 6 -6.83 -0.39 11.09
CA ASN A 6 -8.16 0.11 10.81
C ASN A 6 -8.04 1.47 10.10
N ILE A 7 -8.55 1.56 8.90
CA ILE A 7 -8.60 2.82 8.14
C ILE A 7 -9.76 3.65 8.66
N LEU A 8 -9.46 4.68 9.42
CA LEU A 8 -10.46 5.53 10.06
C LEU A 8 -11.09 6.53 9.10
N LYS A 9 -10.29 7.05 8.16
CA LYS A 9 -10.70 8.08 7.22
C LYS A 9 -9.76 8.10 6.02
N VAL A 10 -10.30 8.35 4.84
CA VAL A 10 -9.53 8.70 3.64
C VAL A 10 -10.01 10.06 3.14
N THR A 11 -9.08 10.99 2.96
CA THR A 11 -9.34 12.29 2.33
C THR A 11 -8.71 12.27 0.95
N VAL A 12 -9.52 12.54 -0.07
CA VAL A 12 -9.10 12.59 -1.46
C VAL A 12 -8.86 14.04 -1.87
N SER A 13 -7.74 14.32 -2.51
CA SER A 13 -7.38 15.57 -3.13
C SER A 13 -7.08 15.36 -4.61
N GLU A 14 -6.80 16.40 -5.36
CA GLU A 14 -6.60 16.34 -6.81
C GLU A 14 -5.44 15.41 -7.22
N ASP A 15 -4.36 15.40 -6.44
CA ASP A 15 -3.10 14.73 -6.76
C ASP A 15 -2.65 13.70 -5.70
N LYS A 16 -3.46 13.51 -4.65
CA LYS A 16 -3.11 12.62 -3.54
C LYS A 16 -4.29 12.19 -2.69
N ILE A 17 -4.10 11.12 -1.95
CA ILE A 17 -4.96 10.76 -0.81
C ILE A 17 -4.18 10.87 0.49
N CYS A 18 -4.90 11.13 1.58
CA CYS A 18 -4.39 11.04 2.95
C CYS A 18 -5.30 10.11 3.75
N ALA A 19 -4.75 9.00 4.21
CA ALA A 19 -5.44 8.01 5.02
C ALA A 19 -5.04 8.16 6.50
N HIS A 20 -6.04 8.22 7.39
CA HIS A 20 -5.83 8.08 8.83
C HIS A 20 -5.92 6.60 9.19
N VAL A 21 -4.80 6.03 9.59
CA VAL A 21 -4.62 4.59 9.85
C VAL A 21 -4.38 4.38 11.33
N LEU A 22 -5.26 3.62 11.98
CA LEU A 22 -5.08 3.14 13.35
C LEU A 22 -4.37 1.79 13.31
N VAL A 23 -3.25 1.68 14.00
CA VAL A 23 -2.66 0.38 14.37
C VAL A 23 -3.46 -0.14 15.55
N ASN A 24 -4.21 -1.24 15.36
CA ASN A 24 -5.15 -1.72 16.35
C ASN A 24 -4.48 -2.02 17.71
N PRO A 25 -5.16 -1.76 18.85
CA PRO A 25 -4.63 -2.07 20.18
C PRO A 25 -4.17 -3.52 20.29
N GLY A 26 -3.01 -3.73 20.88
CA GLY A 26 -2.40 -5.06 21.02
C GLY A 26 -1.56 -5.50 19.81
N MET A 27 -1.59 -4.75 18.70
CA MET A 27 -0.70 -4.98 17.56
C MET A 27 0.62 -4.20 17.74
N PRO A 28 1.74 -4.70 17.16
CA PRO A 28 3.01 -3.99 17.21
C PRO A 28 2.91 -2.63 16.51
N LEU A 29 3.66 -1.63 16.99
CA LEU A 29 3.78 -0.33 16.34
C LEU A 29 4.99 -0.28 15.41
N MET A 30 6.04 -1.01 15.77
CA MET A 30 7.32 -1.01 15.07
C MET A 30 7.58 -2.35 14.38
N THR A 31 8.24 -2.30 13.24
CA THR A 31 8.68 -3.50 12.51
C THR A 31 9.64 -4.37 13.33
N SER A 32 10.43 -3.76 14.23
CA SER A 32 11.36 -4.46 15.12
C SER A 32 10.68 -5.32 16.18
N GLU A 33 9.40 -5.10 16.46
CA GLU A 33 8.65 -5.88 17.45
C GLU A 33 8.25 -7.28 16.91
N ASP A 34 8.18 -7.44 15.57
CA ASP A 34 7.99 -8.73 14.90
C ASP A 34 8.80 -8.78 13.58
N ILE A 35 10.07 -9.13 13.71
CA ILE A 35 11.01 -9.21 12.59
C ILE A 35 10.63 -10.32 11.60
N GLU A 36 10.03 -11.41 12.07
CA GLU A 36 9.61 -12.51 11.18
C GLU A 36 8.45 -12.08 10.30
N ALA A 37 7.46 -11.39 10.86
CA ALA A 37 6.36 -10.83 10.10
C ALA A 37 6.84 -9.76 9.10
N THR A 38 7.74 -8.89 9.53
CA THR A 38 8.39 -7.90 8.66
C THR A 38 9.12 -8.57 7.49
N ALA A 39 9.85 -9.66 7.75
CA ALA A 39 10.52 -10.42 6.69
C ALA A 39 9.53 -11.06 5.72
N ARG A 40 8.36 -11.54 6.18
CA ARG A 40 7.30 -12.07 5.29
C ARG A 40 6.78 -10.98 4.35
N VAL A 41 6.58 -9.74 4.83
CA VAL A 41 6.20 -8.61 3.96
C VAL A 41 7.26 -8.37 2.91
N TYR A 42 8.54 -8.33 3.30
CA TYR A 42 9.65 -8.20 2.35
C TYR A 42 9.64 -9.31 1.28
N TYR A 43 9.37 -10.56 1.64
CA TYR A 43 9.32 -11.66 0.66
C TYR A 43 8.11 -11.56 -0.28
N LEU A 44 7.00 -10.96 0.13
CA LEU A 44 5.88 -10.70 -0.76
C LEU A 44 6.21 -9.60 -1.78
N VAL A 45 6.88 -8.53 -1.35
CA VAL A 45 7.10 -7.31 -2.14
C VAL A 45 8.56 -6.85 -2.01
N PRO A 46 9.53 -7.61 -2.53
CA PRO A 46 10.96 -7.36 -2.26
C PRO A 46 11.49 -6.04 -2.83
N ALA A 47 10.82 -5.47 -3.84
CA ALA A 47 11.24 -4.23 -4.48
C ALA A 47 11.18 -3.02 -3.53
N ILE A 48 10.34 -3.06 -2.47
CA ILE A 48 10.28 -1.99 -1.47
C ILE A 48 11.64 -1.68 -0.84
N ALA A 49 12.52 -2.68 -0.74
CA ALA A 49 13.86 -2.49 -0.18
C ALA A 49 14.67 -1.39 -0.87
N LYS A 50 14.40 -1.15 -2.16
CA LYS A 50 15.09 -0.18 -3.01
C LYS A 50 14.38 1.16 -3.11
N HIS A 51 13.22 1.32 -2.49
CA HIS A 51 12.56 2.60 -2.44
C HIS A 51 13.43 3.63 -1.73
N LEU A 52 13.45 4.84 -2.26
CA LEU A 52 14.10 5.96 -1.57
C LEU A 52 13.18 6.44 -0.45
N CYS A 53 13.68 6.36 0.78
CA CYS A 53 13.03 6.95 1.93
C CYS A 53 13.45 8.42 2.03
N LEU A 54 12.53 9.36 1.73
CA LEU A 54 12.78 10.80 1.75
C LEU A 54 12.70 11.41 3.16
N GLY A 55 12.48 10.57 4.18
CA GLY A 55 12.54 10.96 5.59
C GLY A 55 13.96 11.29 6.04
N ASP A 56 14.27 11.00 7.30
CA ASP A 56 15.47 11.44 8.01
C ASP A 56 16.82 11.04 7.39
N SER A 57 16.86 10.16 6.40
CA SER A 57 18.13 9.61 5.94
C SER A 57 18.41 9.78 4.44
N GLY A 58 17.41 9.97 3.58
CA GLY A 58 17.62 9.96 2.12
C GLY A 58 18.23 8.65 1.60
N ARG A 59 18.06 7.55 2.33
CA ARG A 59 18.59 6.22 2.07
C ARG A 59 17.55 5.31 1.46
N GLU A 60 17.98 4.12 1.02
CA GLU A 60 17.06 3.07 0.63
C GLU A 60 16.27 2.56 1.84
N PHE A 61 15.01 2.18 1.63
CA PHE A 61 14.13 1.72 2.71
C PHE A 61 14.68 0.50 3.47
N GLN A 62 15.46 -0.35 2.81
CA GLN A 62 16.13 -1.48 3.47
C GLN A 62 16.99 -1.07 4.67
N ASP A 63 17.50 0.16 4.70
CA ASP A 63 18.37 0.64 5.78
C ASP A 63 17.59 0.94 7.08
N CYS A 64 16.27 1.16 7.00
CA CYS A 64 15.41 1.42 8.15
C CYS A 64 14.27 0.41 8.32
N MET A 65 13.98 -0.43 7.33
CA MET A 65 12.84 -1.34 7.31
C MET A 65 12.76 -2.26 8.54
N GLY A 66 13.90 -2.63 9.13
CA GLY A 66 13.94 -3.47 10.34
C GLY A 66 13.61 -2.73 11.64
N GLN A 67 13.51 -1.40 11.62
CA GLN A 67 13.23 -0.56 12.79
C GLN A 67 12.52 0.73 12.38
N THR A 68 11.30 0.60 11.92
CA THR A 68 10.44 1.73 11.55
C THR A 68 8.98 1.45 11.95
N GLU A 69 8.12 2.43 11.85
CA GLU A 69 6.70 2.27 12.13
C GLU A 69 6.03 1.34 11.11
N LEU A 70 5.06 0.53 11.55
CA LEU A 70 4.30 -0.34 10.64
C LEU A 70 3.56 0.43 9.56
N CYS A 71 3.08 1.64 9.86
CA CYS A 71 2.41 2.47 8.86
C CYS A 71 3.39 3.01 7.80
N HIS A 72 4.69 3.16 8.12
CA HIS A 72 5.70 3.49 7.12
C HIS A 72 5.98 2.29 6.20
N LEU A 73 6.02 1.07 6.75
CA LEU A 73 6.09 -0.15 5.92
C LEU A 73 4.83 -0.28 5.03
N LEU A 74 3.63 -0.01 5.57
CA LEU A 74 2.38 -0.01 4.81
C LEU A 74 2.42 0.99 3.65
N GLU A 75 2.97 2.18 3.86
CA GLU A 75 3.17 3.19 2.82
C GLU A 75 4.01 2.62 1.67
N HIS A 76 5.18 2.06 1.97
CA HIS A 76 6.08 1.51 0.94
C HIS A 76 5.46 0.35 0.17
N VAL A 77 4.75 -0.56 0.84
CA VAL A 77 4.01 -1.65 0.18
C VAL A 77 2.93 -1.09 -0.75
N THR A 78 2.18 -0.08 -0.27
CA THR A 78 1.12 0.54 -1.08
C THR A 78 1.69 1.22 -2.34
N VAL A 79 2.78 1.97 -2.19
CA VAL A 79 3.45 2.65 -3.31
C VAL A 79 3.94 1.62 -4.34
N GLU A 80 4.51 0.50 -3.90
CA GLU A 80 4.98 -0.54 -4.81
C GLU A 80 3.83 -1.20 -5.57
N LEU A 81 2.74 -1.56 -4.91
CA LEU A 81 1.57 -2.11 -5.59
C LEU A 81 1.01 -1.15 -6.66
N MET A 82 1.00 0.16 -6.38
CA MET A 82 0.61 1.16 -7.37
C MET A 82 1.57 1.18 -8.57
N ASN A 83 2.88 1.20 -8.30
CA ASN A 83 3.91 1.23 -9.34
C ASN A 83 3.85 0.01 -10.25
N GLU A 84 3.68 -1.17 -9.68
CA GLU A 84 3.61 -2.44 -10.43
C GLU A 84 2.41 -2.51 -11.37
N THR A 85 1.32 -1.78 -11.11
CA THR A 85 0.21 -1.69 -12.08
C THR A 85 0.61 -0.99 -13.39
N GLY A 86 1.66 -0.17 -13.37
CA GLY A 86 2.05 0.69 -14.50
C GLY A 86 1.08 1.83 -14.79
N LEU A 87 0.09 2.08 -13.91
CA LEU A 87 -0.94 3.12 -14.09
C LEU A 87 -0.71 4.37 -13.25
N ALA A 88 0.20 4.28 -12.29
CA ALA A 88 0.44 5.33 -11.31
C ALA A 88 1.25 6.52 -11.85
N GLY A 89 1.84 6.40 -13.04
CA GLY A 89 2.85 7.34 -13.50
C GLY A 89 4.15 7.19 -12.70
N SER A 90 4.93 8.24 -12.59
CA SER A 90 6.11 8.27 -11.72
C SER A 90 5.71 8.71 -10.31
N ILE A 91 5.20 7.80 -9.50
CA ILE A 91 5.00 8.09 -8.07
C ILE A 91 6.37 8.13 -7.41
N SER A 92 6.69 9.28 -6.85
CA SER A 92 8.01 9.49 -6.27
C SER A 92 8.03 9.31 -4.75
N CYS A 93 6.91 9.44 -4.05
CA CYS A 93 6.88 9.31 -2.59
C CYS A 93 5.47 9.14 -2.00
N GLY A 94 5.41 8.43 -0.90
CA GLY A 94 4.42 8.61 0.14
C GLY A 94 5.01 9.42 1.30
N ARG A 95 4.23 9.65 2.31
CA ARG A 95 4.66 10.26 3.57
C ARG A 95 3.83 9.71 4.72
N THR A 96 4.51 9.24 5.75
CA THR A 96 3.89 8.76 6.99
C THR A 96 4.25 9.68 8.15
N ARG A 97 3.25 10.02 8.97
CA ARG A 97 3.42 10.80 10.19
C ARG A 97 2.52 10.23 11.29
N VAL A 98 3.02 10.19 12.51
CA VAL A 98 2.19 9.91 13.69
C VAL A 98 1.25 11.10 13.97
N SER A 99 0.02 10.81 14.38
CA SER A 99 -0.94 11.84 14.81
C SER A 99 -0.48 12.51 16.12
N GLU A 100 -0.73 13.80 16.25
CA GLU A 100 -0.43 14.55 17.48
C GLU A 100 -1.29 14.12 18.68
N HIS A 101 -2.40 13.41 18.44
CA HIS A 101 -3.40 13.10 19.46
C HIS A 101 -3.41 11.63 19.91
N ASP A 102 -2.84 10.73 19.10
CA ASP A 102 -2.79 9.29 19.38
C ASP A 102 -1.58 8.66 18.69
N GLU A 103 -0.66 8.10 19.48
CA GLU A 103 0.56 7.44 18.99
C GLU A 103 0.29 6.21 18.12
N ARG A 104 -0.93 5.67 18.13
CA ARG A 104 -1.33 4.54 17.30
C ARG A 104 -2.03 4.94 16.01
N VAL A 105 -2.31 6.23 15.83
CA VAL A 105 -2.94 6.76 14.62
C VAL A 105 -1.88 7.47 13.77
N PHE A 106 -1.83 7.11 12.50
CA PHE A 106 -0.88 7.65 11.54
C PHE A 106 -1.62 8.30 10.36
N GLU A 107 -1.04 9.36 9.84
CA GLU A 107 -1.42 9.95 8.56
C GLU A 107 -0.49 9.37 7.48
N VAL A 108 -1.07 8.60 6.55
CA VAL A 108 -0.38 8.02 5.40
C VAL A 108 -0.82 8.79 4.15
N GLU A 109 0.06 9.62 3.63
CA GLU A 109 -0.16 10.40 2.42
C GLU A 109 0.45 9.67 1.22
N LEU A 110 -0.33 9.51 0.16
CA LEU A 110 0.05 8.81 -1.07
C LEU A 110 -0.17 9.75 -2.25
N SER A 111 0.91 10.14 -2.93
CA SER A 111 0.87 11.01 -4.10
C SER A 111 0.47 10.20 -5.33
N CYS A 112 -0.80 10.24 -5.69
CA CYS A 112 -1.34 9.57 -6.86
C CYS A 112 -2.57 10.36 -7.37
N PRO A 113 -2.63 10.72 -8.66
CA PRO A 113 -3.78 11.42 -9.22
C PRO A 113 -5.00 10.52 -9.44
N ASP A 114 -4.86 9.20 -9.26
CA ASP A 114 -5.95 8.23 -9.37
C ASP A 114 -6.29 7.70 -7.98
N ASP A 115 -7.38 8.18 -7.42
CA ASP A 115 -7.83 7.84 -6.08
C ASP A 115 -8.29 6.37 -5.98
N ALA A 116 -8.91 5.84 -7.03
CA ALA A 116 -9.33 4.44 -7.06
C ALA A 116 -8.12 3.49 -7.00
N LEU A 117 -7.04 3.81 -7.74
CA LEU A 117 -5.79 3.07 -7.68
C LEU A 117 -5.17 3.16 -6.27
N ALA A 118 -5.07 4.36 -5.72
CA ALA A 118 -4.44 4.57 -4.42
C ALA A 118 -5.20 3.88 -3.27
N ILE A 119 -6.54 3.97 -3.27
CA ILE A 119 -7.40 3.32 -2.27
C ILE A 119 -7.35 1.80 -2.42
N GLY A 120 -7.43 1.29 -3.65
CA GLY A 120 -7.33 -0.14 -3.93
C GLY A 120 -5.98 -0.74 -3.53
N ALA A 121 -4.88 -0.05 -3.82
CA ALA A 121 -3.54 -0.46 -3.42
C ALA A 121 -3.36 -0.43 -1.89
N LEU A 122 -3.84 0.61 -1.21
CA LEU A 122 -3.82 0.70 0.26
C LEU A 122 -4.60 -0.46 0.89
N SER A 123 -5.79 -0.76 0.38
CA SER A 123 -6.59 -1.89 0.85
C SER A 123 -5.87 -3.23 0.66
N SER A 124 -5.24 -3.43 -0.49
CA SER A 124 -4.47 -4.64 -0.79
C SER A 124 -3.23 -4.75 0.09
N ALA A 125 -2.53 -3.64 0.33
CA ALA A 125 -1.37 -3.60 1.22
C ALA A 125 -1.75 -3.93 2.67
N THR A 126 -2.88 -3.41 3.18
CA THR A 126 -3.38 -3.77 4.52
C THR A 126 -3.67 -5.25 4.62
N PHE A 127 -4.30 -5.86 3.61
CA PHE A 127 -4.56 -7.30 3.57
C PHE A 127 -3.26 -8.14 3.58
N MET A 128 -2.26 -7.74 2.79
CA MET A 128 -0.96 -8.43 2.74
C MET A 128 -0.24 -8.35 4.08
N MET A 129 -0.27 -7.20 4.73
CA MET A 129 0.32 -7.03 6.05
C MET A 129 -0.46 -7.76 7.14
N ASP A 130 -1.80 -7.78 7.07
CA ASP A 130 -2.64 -8.61 7.96
C ASP A 130 -2.24 -10.09 7.86
N TRP A 131 -2.06 -10.60 6.62
CA TRP A 131 -1.58 -11.96 6.43
C TRP A 131 -0.22 -12.18 7.09
N ALA A 132 0.75 -11.30 6.83
CA ALA A 132 2.12 -11.47 7.31
C ALA A 132 2.22 -11.47 8.85
N TYR A 133 1.42 -10.63 9.51
CA TYR A 133 1.47 -10.44 10.96
C TYR A 133 0.50 -11.34 11.75
N LEU A 134 -0.65 -11.72 11.16
CA LEU A 134 -1.73 -12.37 11.90
C LEU A 134 -2.13 -13.73 11.33
N HIS A 135 -1.84 -14.01 10.05
CA HIS A 135 -2.40 -15.15 9.31
C HIS A 135 -1.37 -15.90 8.48
N ALA A 136 -0.11 -15.93 8.90
CA ALA A 136 0.97 -16.62 8.19
C ALA A 136 0.81 -18.16 8.12
N ASP A 137 -0.16 -18.72 8.83
CA ASP A 137 -0.61 -20.11 8.72
C ASP A 137 -1.51 -20.36 7.49
N GLN A 138 -2.01 -19.30 6.86
CA GLN A 138 -2.80 -19.35 5.62
C GLN A 138 -1.89 -19.25 4.40
N PRO A 139 -2.37 -19.68 3.22
CA PRO A 139 -1.63 -19.47 1.96
C PRO A 139 -1.25 -18.00 1.76
N ALA A 140 -0.04 -17.77 1.26
CA ALA A 140 0.44 -16.42 0.99
C ALA A 140 -0.43 -15.72 -0.06
N PRO A 141 -0.63 -14.39 0.08
CA PRO A 141 -1.32 -13.60 -0.93
C PRO A 141 -0.67 -13.71 -2.31
N ASP A 142 -1.48 -13.81 -3.34
CA ASP A 142 -1.05 -13.72 -4.74
C ASP A 142 -0.84 -12.24 -5.10
N VAL A 143 0.40 -11.78 -5.03
CA VAL A 143 0.77 -10.39 -5.31
C VAL A 143 0.57 -10.05 -6.78
N GLU A 144 1.01 -10.93 -7.70
CA GLU A 144 0.87 -10.70 -9.14
C GLU A 144 -0.61 -10.64 -9.55
N GLY A 145 -1.44 -11.57 -9.06
CA GLY A 145 -2.88 -11.54 -9.29
C GLY A 145 -3.55 -10.32 -8.69
N THR A 146 -3.09 -9.85 -7.52
CA THR A 146 -3.59 -8.62 -6.90
C THR A 146 -3.26 -7.39 -7.74
N VAL A 147 -2.04 -7.26 -8.23
CA VAL A 147 -1.61 -6.15 -9.10
C VAL A 147 -2.38 -6.16 -10.41
N ALA A 148 -2.53 -7.34 -11.05
CA ALA A 148 -3.33 -7.48 -12.26
C ALA A 148 -4.80 -7.11 -12.03
N GLY A 149 -5.37 -7.54 -10.92
CA GLY A 149 -6.75 -7.20 -10.53
C GLY A 149 -6.95 -5.69 -10.32
N LEU A 150 -6.03 -5.03 -9.60
CA LEU A 150 -6.03 -3.57 -9.42
C LEU A 150 -5.93 -2.84 -10.76
N ARG A 151 -5.01 -3.25 -11.62
CA ARG A 151 -4.84 -2.69 -12.95
C ARG A 151 -6.14 -2.78 -13.76
N ASN A 152 -6.74 -3.97 -13.83
CA ASN A 152 -7.95 -4.19 -14.58
C ASN A 152 -9.15 -3.39 -14.04
N LEU A 153 -9.29 -3.32 -12.72
CA LEU A 153 -10.31 -2.51 -12.05
C LEU A 153 -10.21 -1.04 -12.46
N VAL A 154 -9.03 -0.46 -12.34
CA VAL A 154 -8.80 0.96 -12.66
C VAL A 154 -9.00 1.26 -14.14
N LEU A 155 -8.53 0.38 -15.05
CA LEU A 155 -8.75 0.52 -16.49
C LEU A 155 -10.24 0.45 -16.83
N GLY A 156 -10.98 -0.47 -16.20
CA GLY A 156 -12.44 -0.57 -16.38
C GLY A 156 -13.15 0.71 -15.92
N MET A 157 -12.83 1.22 -14.74
CA MET A 157 -13.41 2.47 -14.21
C MET A 157 -13.11 3.68 -15.12
N ARG A 158 -11.89 3.79 -15.62
CA ARG A 158 -11.51 4.86 -16.57
C ARG A 158 -12.29 4.75 -17.89
N ALA A 159 -12.45 3.53 -18.41
CA ALA A 159 -13.23 3.29 -19.62
C ALA A 159 -14.71 3.66 -19.45
N GLU A 160 -15.32 3.28 -18.33
CA GLU A 160 -16.70 3.68 -17.99
C GLU A 160 -16.86 5.20 -17.92
N ALA A 161 -15.93 5.89 -17.28
CA ALA A 161 -15.95 7.35 -17.19
C ALA A 161 -15.83 8.03 -18.56
N GLU A 162 -15.18 7.39 -19.53
CA GLU A 162 -15.06 7.84 -20.92
C GLU A 162 -16.21 7.34 -21.83
N GLY A 163 -17.17 6.58 -21.28
CA GLY A 163 -18.29 6.00 -22.05
C GLY A 163 -17.87 4.86 -22.98
N LYS A 164 -16.76 4.18 -22.68
CA LYS A 164 -16.23 3.02 -23.41
C LYS A 164 -16.62 1.72 -22.70
N ASP A 165 -16.56 0.60 -23.44
CA ASP A 165 -16.75 -0.73 -22.84
C ASP A 165 -15.55 -1.10 -21.95
N PRO A 166 -15.76 -1.36 -20.64
CA PRO A 166 -14.69 -1.72 -19.72
C PRO A 166 -13.96 -3.02 -20.11
N HIS A 167 -14.69 -4.01 -20.63
CA HIS A 167 -14.10 -5.30 -21.01
C HIS A 167 -13.18 -5.18 -22.22
N GLU A 168 -13.59 -4.40 -23.23
CA GLU A 168 -12.76 -4.13 -24.41
C GLU A 168 -11.50 -3.34 -24.04
N ALA A 169 -11.62 -2.36 -23.12
CA ALA A 169 -10.50 -1.55 -22.66
C ALA A 169 -9.46 -2.38 -21.89
N VAL A 170 -9.93 -3.29 -21.03
CA VAL A 170 -9.05 -4.19 -20.26
C VAL A 170 -8.38 -5.21 -21.18
N ALA A 171 -9.12 -5.85 -22.10
CA ALA A 171 -8.58 -6.81 -23.06
C ALA A 171 -7.49 -6.16 -23.95
N ALA A 172 -7.78 -4.98 -24.51
CA ALA A 172 -6.80 -4.24 -25.31
C ALA A 172 -5.53 -3.88 -24.55
N ALA A 173 -5.64 -3.53 -23.26
CA ALA A 173 -4.50 -3.19 -22.42
C ALA A 173 -3.64 -4.41 -22.04
N ASN A 174 -4.24 -5.61 -22.04
CA ASN A 174 -3.56 -6.87 -21.74
C ASN A 174 -3.03 -7.59 -23.01
N GLY A 175 -3.28 -7.03 -24.20
CA GLY A 175 -2.81 -7.59 -25.47
C GLY A 175 -3.64 -8.78 -25.98
N GLU A 176 -4.90 -8.88 -25.56
CA GLU A 176 -5.88 -9.89 -25.97
C GLU A 176 -6.70 -9.47 -27.19
#